data_e41028e5a769caed88fae4a1dccadf1b
#
_entry.id   e41028e5a769caed88fae4a1dccadf1b
#
_cell.length_a   1.000
_cell.length_b   1.000
_cell.length_c   1.000
_cell.angle_alpha   90.00
_cell.angle_beta   90.00
_cell.angle_gamma   90.00
#
_symmetry.space_group_name_H-M   'P 1'
#
loop_
_entity.id
_entity.type
_entity.pdbx_description
1 polymer ?
#
loop_
_entity_poly.entity_id
_entity_poly.type
_entity_poly.pdbx_seq_one_letter_code
_entity_poly.pdbx_strand_id
1 'polypeptide(L)'
;MNWVAMFPGQGSQQAGMGKELLDKYSDLLIDDFEETLGWSLQEIILKGNQEEVTKTNIAQPYIFAISYCYGLEVIEKIGLPKVGIGHSLGEYTALSLSGILSYKDALEIIAIRGKAMQEAVEGSNTTLAAVLTSNLEATIKAVEGLIEQGIGINISNYNDASQIVIGGSHEDINYLKSNPKDLDAKRVIPLDVAGAFHSPVVSSAKKEVEKVIEQIELKEGQFSVYMNIDANIAELSTIKERLVNQIDNSVMFYNQILNIEKLEQPESWYHIGPGNVTAGMVKKSISSKSVKVVNSLDSLNDI
;
A
#
# COMPACT_ATOMS: atom_id res chain seq x y z
N MET A 1 18.31 -10.37 14.29
CA MET A 1 18.54 -9.89 12.90
C MET A 1 17.89 -8.52 12.78
N ASN A 2 18.58 -7.55 12.17
CA ASN A 2 18.01 -6.20 11.96
C ASN A 2 17.39 -6.16 10.56
N TRP A 3 16.09 -6.40 10.44
CA TRP A 3 15.40 -6.48 9.16
C TRP A 3 14.11 -5.65 9.12
N VAL A 4 13.68 -5.28 7.92
CA VAL A 4 12.48 -4.50 7.64
C VAL A 4 11.44 -5.37 6.95
N ALA A 5 10.22 -5.35 7.46
CA ALA A 5 9.05 -5.93 6.81
C ALA A 5 8.39 -4.89 5.88
N MET A 6 8.09 -5.28 4.65
CA MET A 6 7.42 -4.43 3.67
C MET A 6 6.16 -5.13 3.13
N PHE A 7 5.03 -4.43 3.20
CA PHE A 7 3.75 -4.99 2.76
C PHE A 7 3.24 -4.27 1.52
N PRO A 8 2.74 -5.03 0.51
CA PRO A 8 2.25 -4.46 -0.74
C PRO A 8 0.91 -3.74 -0.56
N GLY A 9 0.62 -2.85 -1.50
CA GLY A 9 -0.68 -2.24 -1.70
C GLY A 9 -1.46 -2.85 -2.86
N GLN A 10 -2.55 -2.17 -3.22
CA GLN A 10 -3.39 -2.52 -4.37
C GLN A 10 -2.57 -2.55 -5.67
N GLY A 11 -2.90 -3.47 -6.57
CA GLY A 11 -2.16 -3.76 -7.79
C GLY A 11 -1.26 -5.01 -7.68
N SER A 12 -1.12 -5.59 -6.48
CA SER A 12 -0.37 -6.83 -6.25
C SER A 12 -1.25 -8.09 -6.25
N GLN A 13 -2.58 -7.93 -6.26
CA GLN A 13 -3.52 -9.04 -6.21
C GLN A 13 -3.53 -9.88 -7.48
N GLN A 14 -3.71 -11.19 -7.29
CA GLN A 14 -3.90 -12.17 -8.36
C GLN A 14 -5.00 -13.15 -7.96
N ALA A 15 -5.78 -13.62 -8.94
CA ALA A 15 -6.79 -14.64 -8.69
C ALA A 15 -6.11 -15.91 -8.15
N GLY A 16 -6.67 -16.46 -7.05
CA GLY A 16 -6.16 -17.68 -6.42
C GLY A 16 -4.97 -17.48 -5.48
N MET A 17 -4.49 -16.24 -5.25
CA MET A 17 -3.39 -15.99 -4.30
C MET A 17 -3.78 -16.45 -2.89
N GLY A 18 -2.82 -17.00 -2.14
CA GLY A 18 -3.00 -17.44 -0.76
C GLY A 18 -3.79 -18.73 -0.57
N LYS A 19 -4.08 -19.49 -1.66
CA LYS A 19 -4.80 -20.76 -1.57
C LYS A 19 -4.14 -21.74 -0.60
N GLU A 20 -2.82 -21.78 -0.57
CA GLU A 20 -2.02 -22.62 0.32
C GLU A 20 -2.10 -22.24 1.81
N LEU A 21 -2.63 -21.06 2.12
CA LEU A 21 -2.81 -20.58 3.50
C LEU A 21 -4.14 -20.99 4.11
N LEU A 22 -5.14 -21.40 3.32
CA LEU A 22 -6.51 -21.64 3.77
C LEU A 22 -6.61 -22.69 4.89
N ASP A 23 -5.85 -23.79 4.78
CA ASP A 23 -5.91 -24.85 5.77
C ASP A 23 -5.24 -24.47 7.09
N LYS A 24 -4.12 -23.72 7.04
CA LYS A 24 -3.36 -23.31 8.23
C LYS A 24 -4.01 -22.14 8.96
N TYR A 25 -4.66 -21.23 8.23
CA TYR A 25 -5.23 -19.98 8.73
C TYR A 25 -6.74 -19.90 8.50
N SER A 26 -7.45 -21.04 8.64
CA SER A 26 -8.91 -21.08 8.44
C SER A 26 -9.66 -20.15 9.38
N ASP A 27 -9.22 -20.03 10.63
CA ASP A 27 -9.76 -19.10 11.63
C ASP A 27 -9.69 -17.63 11.18
N LEU A 28 -8.58 -17.19 10.58
CA LEU A 28 -8.41 -15.81 10.09
C LEU A 28 -9.04 -15.59 8.73
N LEU A 29 -8.81 -16.51 7.77
CA LEU A 29 -9.17 -16.33 6.37
C LEU A 29 -10.61 -16.75 6.04
N ILE A 30 -11.23 -17.56 6.88
CA ILE A 30 -12.60 -18.02 6.70
C ILE A 30 -13.48 -17.46 7.82
N ASP A 31 -13.28 -17.87 9.07
CA ASP A 31 -14.19 -17.56 10.18
C ASP A 31 -14.19 -16.05 10.52
N ASP A 32 -13.06 -15.49 10.91
CA ASP A 32 -12.92 -14.09 11.28
C ASP A 32 -13.22 -13.14 10.10
N PHE A 33 -12.77 -13.53 8.90
CA PHE A 33 -12.99 -12.72 7.71
C PHE A 33 -14.48 -12.64 7.35
N GLU A 34 -15.18 -13.77 7.29
CA GLU A 34 -16.60 -13.82 6.95
C GLU A 34 -17.47 -13.20 8.04
N GLU A 35 -17.13 -13.42 9.34
CA GLU A 35 -17.79 -12.77 10.48
C GLU A 35 -17.69 -11.23 10.36
N THR A 36 -16.51 -10.71 10.01
CA THR A 36 -16.26 -9.27 9.95
C THR A 36 -16.87 -8.61 8.71
N LEU A 37 -16.77 -9.25 7.54
CA LEU A 37 -17.10 -8.61 6.26
C LEU A 37 -18.42 -9.09 5.65
N GLY A 38 -18.97 -10.20 6.12
CA GLY A 38 -20.25 -10.74 5.64
C GLY A 38 -20.16 -11.41 4.25
N TRP A 39 -18.94 -11.71 3.76
CA TRP A 39 -18.73 -12.43 2.52
C TRP A 39 -17.49 -13.35 2.61
N SER A 40 -17.45 -14.41 1.78
CA SER A 40 -16.47 -15.47 1.89
C SER A 40 -15.21 -15.17 1.10
N LEU A 41 -14.08 -14.96 1.78
CA LEU A 41 -12.77 -14.88 1.15
C LEU A 41 -12.38 -16.22 0.50
N GLN A 42 -12.74 -17.35 1.12
CA GLN A 42 -12.48 -18.68 0.56
C GLN A 42 -13.11 -18.84 -0.83
N GLU A 43 -14.35 -18.35 -1.02
CA GLU A 43 -14.96 -18.38 -2.36
C GLU A 43 -14.21 -17.54 -3.38
N ILE A 44 -13.76 -16.34 -3.00
CA ILE A 44 -12.94 -15.46 -3.86
C ILE A 44 -11.61 -16.14 -4.21
N ILE A 45 -10.93 -16.76 -3.24
CA ILE A 45 -9.67 -17.49 -3.49
C ILE A 45 -9.87 -18.65 -4.44
N LEU A 46 -10.94 -19.45 -4.27
CA LEU A 46 -11.13 -20.69 -5.00
C LEU A 46 -11.80 -20.51 -6.37
N LYS A 47 -12.65 -19.49 -6.52
CA LYS A 47 -13.53 -19.33 -7.70
C LYS A 47 -13.46 -17.93 -8.34
N GLY A 48 -12.91 -16.91 -7.63
CA GLY A 48 -12.82 -15.54 -8.14
C GLY A 48 -11.94 -15.43 -9.38
N ASN A 49 -12.30 -14.56 -10.28
CA ASN A 49 -11.51 -14.23 -11.46
C ASN A 49 -10.71 -12.93 -11.28
N GLN A 50 -9.80 -12.62 -12.21
CA GLN A 50 -8.93 -11.44 -12.08
C GLN A 50 -9.71 -10.12 -12.07
N GLU A 51 -10.79 -10.01 -12.83
CA GLU A 51 -11.64 -8.81 -12.86
C GLU A 51 -12.28 -8.55 -11.49
N GLU A 52 -12.80 -9.60 -10.85
CA GLU A 52 -13.43 -9.53 -9.54
C GLU A 52 -12.42 -9.12 -8.45
N VAL A 53 -11.26 -9.78 -8.40
CA VAL A 53 -10.23 -9.51 -7.38
C VAL A 53 -9.53 -8.16 -7.57
N THR A 54 -9.76 -7.47 -8.70
CA THR A 54 -9.21 -6.14 -8.98
C THR A 54 -10.10 -5.01 -8.44
N LYS A 55 -11.38 -5.27 -8.15
CA LYS A 55 -12.28 -4.28 -7.54
C LYS A 55 -11.73 -3.83 -6.20
N THR A 56 -11.66 -2.52 -5.96
CA THR A 56 -10.98 -1.95 -4.78
C THR A 56 -11.54 -2.47 -3.46
N ASN A 57 -12.85 -2.64 -3.36
CA ASN A 57 -13.54 -3.17 -2.17
C ASN A 57 -13.26 -4.67 -1.90
N ILE A 58 -12.80 -5.42 -2.90
CA ILE A 58 -12.35 -6.81 -2.77
C ILE A 58 -10.83 -6.88 -2.60
N ALA A 59 -10.09 -6.16 -3.45
CA ALA A 59 -8.63 -6.18 -3.48
C ALA A 59 -8.01 -5.83 -2.14
N GLN A 60 -8.51 -4.75 -1.48
CA GLN A 60 -7.88 -4.28 -0.26
C GLN A 60 -7.97 -5.30 0.89
N PRO A 61 -9.15 -5.79 1.31
CA PRO A 61 -9.21 -6.80 2.37
C PRO A 61 -8.53 -8.12 1.97
N TYR A 62 -8.58 -8.52 0.71
CA TYR A 62 -7.92 -9.73 0.23
C TYR A 62 -6.39 -9.64 0.35
N ILE A 63 -5.76 -8.57 -0.15
CA ILE A 63 -4.31 -8.35 -0.04
C ILE A 63 -3.89 -8.29 1.43
N PHE A 64 -4.65 -7.59 2.28
CA PHE A 64 -4.39 -7.50 3.71
C PHE A 64 -4.36 -8.87 4.36
N ALA A 65 -5.42 -9.67 4.22
CA ALA A 65 -5.56 -10.96 4.87
C ALA A 65 -4.41 -11.92 4.48
N ILE A 66 -4.08 -11.99 3.19
CA ILE A 66 -2.99 -12.85 2.70
C ILE A 66 -1.62 -12.33 3.15
N SER A 67 -1.38 -11.02 3.09
CA SER A 67 -0.12 -10.43 3.55
C SER A 67 0.08 -10.59 5.06
N TYR A 68 -1.00 -10.52 5.85
CA TYR A 68 -0.98 -10.76 7.27
C TYR A 68 -0.55 -12.19 7.59
N CYS A 69 -1.15 -13.19 6.95
CA CYS A 69 -0.79 -14.61 7.14
C CYS A 69 0.66 -14.90 6.73
N TYR A 70 1.13 -14.40 5.60
CA TYR A 70 2.56 -14.51 5.25
C TYR A 70 3.45 -13.79 6.26
N GLY A 71 3.00 -12.66 6.82
CA GLY A 71 3.72 -11.96 7.87
C GLY A 71 3.90 -12.80 9.13
N LEU A 72 2.85 -13.53 9.56
CA LEU A 72 2.93 -14.48 10.67
C LEU A 72 3.96 -15.58 10.39
N GLU A 73 3.97 -16.17 9.18
CA GLU A 73 4.94 -17.19 8.77
C GLU A 73 6.39 -16.68 8.86
N VAL A 74 6.63 -15.46 8.36
CA VAL A 74 7.97 -14.86 8.41
C VAL A 74 8.39 -14.59 9.85
N ILE A 75 7.50 -14.03 10.67
CA ILE A 75 7.78 -13.77 12.09
C ILE A 75 8.02 -15.06 12.87
N GLU A 76 7.26 -16.11 12.62
CA GLU A 76 7.47 -17.44 13.22
C GLU A 76 8.87 -17.97 12.88
N LYS A 77 9.32 -17.78 11.63
CA LYS A 77 10.59 -18.33 11.13
C LYS A 77 11.84 -17.56 11.56
N ILE A 78 11.81 -16.24 11.50
CA ILE A 78 13.02 -15.39 11.70
C ILE A 78 12.88 -14.35 12.82
N GLY A 79 11.78 -14.36 13.58
CA GLY A 79 11.48 -13.42 14.66
C GLY A 79 10.93 -12.08 14.16
N LEU A 80 10.63 -11.17 15.10
CA LEU A 80 10.04 -9.87 14.80
C LEU A 80 10.99 -8.99 13.95
N PRO A 81 10.45 -8.19 13.00
CA PRO A 81 11.20 -7.15 12.32
C PRO A 81 11.60 -6.05 13.30
N LYS A 82 12.62 -5.29 12.98
CA LYS A 82 12.90 -4.04 13.69
C LYS A 82 11.90 -2.95 13.28
N VAL A 83 11.53 -2.94 12.01
CA VAL A 83 10.63 -1.95 11.41
C VAL A 83 9.68 -2.62 10.43
N GLY A 84 8.43 -2.15 10.42
CA GLY A 84 7.43 -2.43 9.39
C GLY A 84 7.09 -1.19 8.58
N ILE A 85 6.90 -1.36 7.28
CA ILE A 85 6.30 -0.37 6.39
C ILE A 85 5.34 -1.04 5.43
N GLY A 86 4.43 -0.27 4.88
CA GLY A 86 3.54 -0.78 3.85
C GLY A 86 3.17 0.31 2.84
N HIS A 87 2.91 -0.09 1.61
CA HIS A 87 2.48 0.83 0.57
C HIS A 87 0.97 1.01 0.63
N SER A 88 0.48 2.21 0.93
CA SER A 88 -0.95 2.52 1.03
C SER A 88 -1.69 1.54 1.96
N LEU A 89 -2.46 0.59 1.42
CA LEU A 89 -3.11 -0.50 2.14
C LEU A 89 -2.14 -1.29 3.04
N GLY A 90 -0.93 -1.55 2.57
CA GLY A 90 0.09 -2.33 3.30
C GLY A 90 0.48 -1.71 4.65
N GLU A 91 0.25 -0.41 4.86
CA GLU A 91 0.46 0.25 6.15
C GLU A 91 -0.40 -0.38 7.25
N TYR A 92 -1.65 -0.71 6.94
CA TYR A 92 -2.55 -1.41 7.87
C TYR A 92 -2.05 -2.81 8.21
N THR A 93 -1.44 -3.51 7.24
CA THR A 93 -0.81 -4.82 7.49
C THR A 93 0.38 -4.68 8.45
N ALA A 94 1.22 -3.66 8.27
CA ALA A 94 2.34 -3.39 9.17
C ALA A 94 1.86 -3.05 10.59
N LEU A 95 0.84 -2.19 10.72
CA LEU A 95 0.25 -1.82 12.01
C LEU A 95 -0.41 -3.02 12.71
N SER A 96 -1.08 -3.89 11.96
CA SER A 96 -1.74 -5.06 12.54
C SER A 96 -0.73 -6.12 13.00
N LEU A 97 0.30 -6.42 12.19
CA LEU A 97 1.36 -7.36 12.59
C LEU A 97 2.22 -6.83 13.73
N SER A 98 2.35 -5.52 13.89
CA SER A 98 3.01 -4.94 15.04
C SER A 98 2.19 -5.08 16.34
N GLY A 99 0.89 -5.34 16.25
CA GLY A 99 -0.04 -5.40 17.37
C GLY A 99 -0.67 -4.06 17.72
N ILE A 100 -0.38 -2.98 16.99
CA ILE A 100 -1.02 -1.66 17.18
C ILE A 100 -2.52 -1.72 16.87
N LEU A 101 -2.89 -2.42 15.77
CA LEU A 101 -4.27 -2.75 15.40
C LEU A 101 -4.49 -4.27 15.56
N SER A 102 -5.66 -4.68 16.04
CA SER A 102 -6.03 -6.10 15.93
C SER A 102 -6.28 -6.49 14.46
N TYR A 103 -6.23 -7.78 14.15
CA TYR A 103 -6.56 -8.26 12.78
C TYR A 103 -7.98 -7.87 12.37
N LYS A 104 -8.97 -8.07 13.24
CA LYS A 104 -10.39 -7.74 12.96
C LYS A 104 -10.60 -6.24 12.79
N ASP A 105 -10.02 -5.40 13.66
CA ASP A 105 -10.13 -3.95 13.55
C ASP A 105 -9.51 -3.45 12.23
N ALA A 106 -8.31 -3.95 11.88
CA ALA A 106 -7.67 -3.58 10.62
C ALA A 106 -8.51 -4.03 9.41
N LEU A 107 -9.07 -5.25 9.44
CA LEU A 107 -9.90 -5.80 8.39
C LEU A 107 -11.18 -4.97 8.18
N GLU A 108 -11.85 -4.56 9.27
CA GLU A 108 -13.04 -3.71 9.23
C GLU A 108 -12.71 -2.33 8.62
N ILE A 109 -11.65 -1.68 9.11
CA ILE A 109 -11.21 -0.38 8.56
C ILE A 109 -10.94 -0.50 7.07
N ILE A 110 -10.20 -1.53 6.65
CA ILE A 110 -9.79 -1.74 5.26
C ILE A 110 -10.99 -2.00 4.35
N ALA A 111 -11.98 -2.75 4.80
CA ALA A 111 -13.19 -3.01 4.05
C ALA A 111 -13.97 -1.72 3.78
N ILE A 112 -14.14 -0.89 4.83
CA ILE A 112 -14.80 0.41 4.71
C ILE A 112 -13.98 1.36 3.84
N ARG A 113 -12.65 1.39 4.02
CA ARG A 113 -11.72 2.16 3.21
C ARG A 113 -11.83 1.79 1.73
N GLY A 114 -11.75 0.51 1.40
CA GLY A 114 -11.82 0.01 0.03
C GLY A 114 -13.14 0.37 -0.65
N LYS A 115 -14.26 0.22 0.07
CA LYS A 115 -15.60 0.60 -0.40
C LYS A 115 -15.72 2.10 -0.61
N ALA A 116 -15.37 2.90 0.40
CA ALA A 116 -15.51 4.35 0.35
C ALA A 116 -14.60 4.99 -0.71
N MET A 117 -13.38 4.49 -0.89
CA MET A 117 -12.47 4.95 -1.96
C MET A 117 -13.01 4.58 -3.34
N GLN A 118 -13.58 3.41 -3.51
CA GLN A 118 -14.21 3.01 -4.78
C GLN A 118 -15.42 3.89 -5.11
N GLU A 119 -16.31 4.11 -4.15
CA GLU A 119 -17.47 4.99 -4.31
C GLU A 119 -17.07 6.43 -4.62
N ALA A 120 -15.99 6.93 -4.00
CA ALA A 120 -15.49 8.29 -4.22
C ALA A 120 -14.99 8.55 -5.65
N VAL A 121 -14.49 7.52 -6.34
CA VAL A 121 -14.02 7.64 -7.74
C VAL A 121 -15.07 7.23 -8.76
N GLU A 122 -16.20 6.67 -8.33
CA GLU A 122 -17.28 6.25 -9.23
C GLU A 122 -17.83 7.46 -10.00
N GLY A 123 -17.83 7.35 -11.33
CA GLY A 123 -18.23 8.45 -12.21
C GLY A 123 -17.22 9.60 -12.32
N SER A 124 -16.08 9.54 -11.63
CA SER A 124 -15.00 10.51 -11.83
C SER A 124 -14.30 10.27 -13.17
N ASN A 125 -13.92 11.33 -13.85
CA ASN A 125 -13.13 11.24 -15.09
C ASN A 125 -11.63 11.32 -14.77
N THR A 126 -11.16 10.52 -13.79
CA THR A 126 -9.79 10.60 -13.28
C THR A 126 -9.08 9.25 -13.33
N THR A 127 -7.75 9.28 -13.33
CA THR A 127 -6.90 8.08 -13.28
C THR A 127 -5.56 8.41 -12.65
N LEU A 128 -4.71 7.38 -12.50
CA LEU A 128 -3.32 7.50 -12.09
C LEU A 128 -2.37 7.20 -13.25
N ALA A 129 -1.16 7.77 -13.20
CA ALA A 129 -0.08 7.38 -14.09
C ALA A 129 1.27 7.30 -13.37
N ALA A 130 2.03 6.25 -13.66
CA ALA A 130 3.42 6.15 -13.23
C ALA A 130 4.31 7.02 -14.12
N VAL A 131 5.07 7.92 -13.51
CA VAL A 131 6.06 8.78 -14.14
C VAL A 131 7.44 8.20 -13.89
N LEU A 132 8.08 7.72 -14.94
CA LEU A 132 9.42 7.14 -14.88
C LEU A 132 10.47 8.19 -15.23
N THR A 133 11.45 8.37 -14.36
CA THR A 133 12.47 9.41 -14.51
C THR A 133 13.88 8.90 -14.20
N SER A 134 14.88 9.67 -14.60
CA SER A 134 16.28 9.53 -14.16
C SER A 134 16.71 10.65 -13.20
N ASN A 135 15.85 11.66 -13.01
CA ASN A 135 16.08 12.77 -12.10
C ASN A 135 14.78 13.09 -11.35
N LEU A 136 14.61 12.42 -10.20
CA LEU A 136 13.39 12.52 -9.41
C LEU A 136 13.10 13.95 -8.95
N GLU A 137 14.12 14.68 -8.51
CA GLU A 137 13.97 16.05 -8.03
C GLU A 137 13.48 17.00 -9.12
N ALA A 138 14.05 16.92 -10.33
CA ALA A 138 13.61 17.72 -11.46
C ALA A 138 12.18 17.38 -11.88
N THR A 139 11.82 16.09 -11.88
CA THR A 139 10.44 15.64 -12.17
C THR A 139 9.43 16.16 -11.14
N ILE A 140 9.75 16.11 -9.85
CA ILE A 140 8.88 16.65 -8.80
C ILE A 140 8.65 18.15 -9.01
N LYS A 141 9.72 18.93 -9.23
CA LYS A 141 9.63 20.36 -9.49
C LYS A 141 8.80 20.69 -10.75
N ALA A 142 8.94 19.87 -11.79
CA ALA A 142 8.13 20.04 -13.00
C ALA A 142 6.64 19.80 -12.75
N VAL A 143 6.29 18.73 -11.98
CA VAL A 143 4.90 18.48 -11.56
C VAL A 143 4.35 19.64 -10.73
N GLU A 144 5.11 20.09 -9.72
CA GLU A 144 4.72 21.23 -8.87
C GLU A 144 4.50 22.51 -9.72
N GLY A 145 5.38 22.78 -10.68
CA GLY A 145 5.23 23.90 -11.60
C GLY A 145 3.97 23.82 -12.47
N LEU A 146 3.56 22.63 -12.90
CA LEU A 146 2.29 22.45 -13.63
C LEU A 146 1.07 22.64 -12.71
N ILE A 147 1.14 22.18 -11.47
CA ILE A 147 0.09 22.42 -10.47
C ILE A 147 -0.08 23.93 -10.20
N GLU A 148 1.02 24.66 -10.04
CA GLU A 148 1.00 26.11 -9.85
C GLU A 148 0.41 26.86 -11.08
N GLN A 149 0.55 26.30 -12.27
CA GLN A 149 -0.08 26.81 -13.51
C GLN A 149 -1.56 26.45 -13.63
N GLY A 150 -2.12 25.72 -12.66
CA GLY A 150 -3.54 25.36 -12.60
C GLY A 150 -3.89 24.06 -13.33
N ILE A 151 -2.91 23.23 -13.70
CA ILE A 151 -3.17 21.87 -14.22
C ILE A 151 -3.69 21.02 -13.08
N GLY A 152 -4.81 20.32 -13.30
CA GLY A 152 -5.53 19.54 -12.29
C GLY A 152 -4.89 18.19 -11.99
N ILE A 153 -3.59 18.16 -11.66
CA ILE A 153 -2.85 16.97 -11.27
C ILE A 153 -2.35 17.05 -9.83
N ASN A 154 -1.99 15.92 -9.26
CA ASN A 154 -1.33 15.82 -7.94
C ASN A 154 -0.30 14.69 -7.96
N ILE A 155 0.67 14.72 -7.05
CA ILE A 155 1.52 13.55 -6.78
C ILE A 155 0.79 12.66 -5.77
N SER A 156 0.42 11.45 -6.21
CA SER A 156 -0.27 10.47 -5.38
C SER A 156 0.70 9.56 -4.61
N ASN A 157 1.86 9.23 -5.22
CA ASN A 157 2.86 8.37 -4.57
C ASN A 157 4.29 8.80 -4.93
N TYR A 158 5.15 8.79 -3.92
CA TYR A 158 6.60 8.79 -4.08
C TYR A 158 7.08 7.35 -3.87
N ASN A 159 7.31 6.61 -4.98
CA ASN A 159 7.54 5.17 -4.92
C ASN A 159 9.00 4.78 -4.70
N ASP A 160 9.89 5.31 -5.54
CA ASP A 160 11.32 5.00 -5.51
C ASP A 160 12.15 6.12 -6.16
N ALA A 161 13.48 5.98 -6.18
CA ALA A 161 14.39 6.99 -6.75
C ALA A 161 14.15 7.31 -8.24
N SER A 162 13.32 6.53 -8.93
CA SER A 162 13.08 6.65 -10.38
C SER A 162 11.60 6.71 -10.76
N GLN A 163 10.69 6.75 -9.76
CA GLN A 163 9.25 6.70 -10.03
C GLN A 163 8.44 7.47 -9.00
N ILE A 164 7.58 8.37 -9.50
CA ILE A 164 6.40 8.87 -8.78
C ILE A 164 5.13 8.41 -9.50
N VAL A 165 4.00 8.53 -8.83
CA VAL A 165 2.67 8.38 -9.44
C VAL A 165 1.95 9.70 -9.34
N ILE A 166 1.37 10.14 -10.46
CA ILE A 166 0.50 11.32 -10.50
C ILE A 166 -0.94 10.92 -10.72
N GLY A 167 -1.86 11.68 -10.10
CA GLY A 167 -3.30 11.60 -10.33
C GLY A 167 -3.77 12.81 -11.14
N GLY A 168 -4.82 12.63 -11.94
CA GLY A 168 -5.41 13.71 -12.71
C GLY A 168 -6.56 13.24 -13.60
N SER A 169 -7.12 14.15 -14.40
CA SER A 169 -8.12 13.79 -15.40
C SER A 169 -7.53 12.84 -16.47
N HIS A 170 -8.37 12.05 -17.11
CA HIS A 170 -7.92 11.24 -18.26
C HIS A 170 -7.33 12.13 -19.36
N GLU A 171 -7.81 13.36 -19.55
CA GLU A 171 -7.30 14.32 -20.52
C GLU A 171 -5.88 14.77 -20.18
N ASP A 172 -5.65 15.24 -18.95
CA ASP A 172 -4.33 15.67 -18.47
C ASP A 172 -3.32 14.54 -18.53
N ILE A 173 -3.69 13.35 -18.07
CA ILE A 173 -2.81 12.17 -18.08
C ILE A 173 -2.45 11.75 -19.51
N ASN A 174 -3.39 11.79 -20.46
CA ASN A 174 -3.12 11.47 -21.87
C ASN A 174 -2.23 12.54 -22.53
N TYR A 175 -2.43 13.81 -22.19
CA TYR A 175 -1.54 14.87 -22.61
C TYR A 175 -0.11 14.63 -22.13
N LEU A 176 0.09 14.39 -20.82
CA LEU A 176 1.40 14.15 -20.22
C LEU A 176 2.06 12.85 -20.71
N LYS A 177 1.26 11.81 -21.01
CA LYS A 177 1.75 10.58 -21.67
C LYS A 177 2.37 10.89 -23.03
N SER A 178 1.79 11.80 -23.77
CA SER A 178 2.26 12.23 -25.10
C SER A 178 3.42 13.22 -25.01
N ASN A 179 3.54 13.96 -23.89
CA ASN A 179 4.51 15.01 -23.64
C ASN A 179 5.31 14.78 -22.34
N PRO A 180 5.99 13.64 -22.15
CA PRO A 180 6.67 13.32 -20.89
C PRO A 180 7.80 14.29 -20.53
N LYS A 181 8.32 15.02 -21.49
CA LYS A 181 9.35 16.04 -21.29
C LYS A 181 8.87 17.23 -20.46
N ASP A 182 7.58 17.51 -20.45
CA ASP A 182 6.99 18.58 -19.64
C ASP A 182 7.11 18.26 -18.13
N LEU A 183 7.32 16.98 -17.80
CA LEU A 183 7.63 16.49 -16.46
C LEU A 183 9.12 16.15 -16.22
N ASP A 184 10.02 16.49 -17.12
CA ASP A 184 11.40 15.99 -17.11
C ASP A 184 11.47 14.45 -16.96
N ALA A 185 10.51 13.77 -17.57
CA ALA A 185 10.33 12.33 -17.41
C ALA A 185 10.71 11.58 -18.69
N LYS A 186 11.12 10.32 -18.52
CA LYS A 186 11.35 9.40 -19.63
C LYS A 186 10.04 8.89 -20.23
N ARG A 187 9.07 8.58 -19.36
CA ARG A 187 7.79 7.98 -19.74
C ARG A 187 6.73 8.30 -18.70
N VAL A 188 5.50 8.47 -19.18
CA VAL A 188 4.27 8.50 -18.35
C VAL A 188 3.41 7.32 -18.78
N ILE A 189 3.07 6.45 -17.85
CA ILE A 189 2.36 5.19 -18.10
C ILE A 189 1.06 5.23 -17.30
N PRO A 190 -0.11 5.40 -17.95
CA PRO A 190 -1.40 5.30 -17.28
C PRO A 190 -1.55 3.94 -16.59
N LEU A 191 -2.13 3.94 -15.39
CA LEU A 191 -2.39 2.75 -14.61
C LEU A 191 -3.84 2.29 -14.82
N ASP A 192 -4.05 0.97 -14.75
CA ASP A 192 -5.38 0.37 -14.80
C ASP A 192 -6.00 0.38 -13.38
N VAL A 193 -6.58 1.53 -13.01
CA VAL A 193 -7.19 1.78 -11.71
C VAL A 193 -8.51 2.52 -11.86
N ALA A 194 -9.37 2.41 -10.86
CA ALA A 194 -10.72 2.98 -10.90
C ALA A 194 -10.74 4.53 -10.89
N GLY A 195 -9.66 5.18 -10.43
CA GLY A 195 -9.58 6.64 -10.37
C GLY A 195 -8.31 7.13 -9.67
N ALA A 196 -8.21 8.45 -9.48
CA ALA A 196 -7.06 9.11 -8.86
C ALA A 196 -7.09 8.95 -7.33
N PHE A 197 -6.66 7.79 -6.82
CA PHE A 197 -6.46 7.58 -5.38
C PHE A 197 -5.33 8.45 -4.83
N HIS A 198 -5.34 8.70 -3.52
CA HIS A 198 -4.37 9.56 -2.84
C HIS A 198 -4.34 10.98 -3.42
N SER A 199 -5.53 11.52 -3.67
CA SER A 199 -5.77 12.84 -4.22
C SER A 199 -7.05 13.44 -3.62
N PRO A 200 -7.33 14.75 -3.82
CA PRO A 200 -8.58 15.36 -3.36
C PRO A 200 -9.84 14.69 -3.88
N VAL A 201 -9.77 13.92 -4.97
CA VAL A 201 -10.91 13.18 -5.54
C VAL A 201 -11.52 12.19 -4.55
N VAL A 202 -10.69 11.60 -3.68
CA VAL A 202 -11.14 10.60 -2.71
C VAL A 202 -11.35 11.15 -1.29
N SER A 203 -11.34 12.47 -1.11
CA SER A 203 -11.50 13.10 0.22
C SER A 203 -12.82 12.74 0.92
N SER A 204 -13.88 12.46 0.17
CA SER A 204 -15.17 12.02 0.73
C SER A 204 -15.05 10.70 1.50
N ALA A 205 -14.11 9.83 1.15
CA ALA A 205 -13.88 8.55 1.82
C ALA A 205 -13.35 8.72 3.26
N LYS A 206 -12.68 9.85 3.57
CA LYS A 206 -12.12 10.12 4.91
C LYS A 206 -13.16 10.00 6.01
N LYS A 207 -14.35 10.57 5.78
CA LYS A 207 -15.42 10.60 6.78
C LYS A 207 -15.90 9.20 7.19
N GLU A 208 -15.98 8.28 6.24
CA GLU A 208 -16.42 6.92 6.53
C GLU A 208 -15.34 6.13 7.29
N VAL A 209 -14.08 6.32 6.92
CA VAL A 209 -12.94 5.69 7.60
C VAL A 209 -12.74 6.28 9.01
N GLU A 210 -12.90 7.60 9.18
CA GLU A 210 -12.80 8.29 10.47
C GLU A 210 -13.79 7.73 11.49
N LYS A 211 -15.06 7.54 11.11
CA LYS A 211 -16.10 6.98 11.97
C LYS A 211 -15.71 5.63 12.59
N VAL A 212 -15.06 4.78 11.83
CA VAL A 212 -14.66 3.45 12.28
C VAL A 212 -13.38 3.54 13.11
N ILE A 213 -12.36 4.22 12.61
CA ILE A 213 -11.08 4.38 13.31
C ILE A 213 -11.26 4.99 14.71
N GLU A 214 -12.20 5.93 14.89
CA GLU A 214 -12.48 6.53 16.19
C GLU A 214 -12.89 5.48 17.25
N GLN A 215 -13.58 4.42 16.86
CA GLN A 215 -14.05 3.37 17.75
C GLN A 215 -12.98 2.33 18.12
N ILE A 216 -11.86 2.32 17.39
CA ILE A 216 -10.80 1.31 17.56
C ILE A 216 -9.92 1.66 18.75
N GLU A 217 -9.56 0.66 19.54
CA GLU A 217 -8.56 0.76 20.60
C GLU A 217 -7.17 0.43 20.02
N LEU A 218 -6.26 1.39 20.07
CA LEU A 218 -4.87 1.19 19.66
C LEU A 218 -4.03 0.68 20.83
N LYS A 219 -3.07 -0.21 20.55
CA LYS A 219 -2.15 -0.79 21.53
C LYS A 219 -0.70 -0.45 21.21
N GLU A 220 0.19 -0.62 22.17
CA GLU A 220 1.63 -0.51 21.94
C GLU A 220 2.09 -1.59 20.96
N GLY A 221 2.88 -1.19 19.95
CA GLY A 221 3.42 -2.10 18.96
C GLY A 221 4.65 -2.86 19.45
N GLN A 222 4.83 -4.09 18.97
CA GLN A 222 6.01 -4.91 19.24
C GLN A 222 7.22 -4.49 18.40
N PHE A 223 7.02 -3.74 17.33
CA PHE A 223 8.06 -3.14 16.48
C PHE A 223 7.57 -1.81 15.90
N SER A 224 8.52 -0.98 15.49
CA SER A 224 8.20 0.34 14.92
C SER A 224 7.56 0.23 13.54
N VAL A 225 6.56 1.08 13.27
CA VAL A 225 5.97 1.22 11.94
C VAL A 225 6.17 2.66 11.47
N TYR A 226 6.64 2.85 10.23
CA TYR A 226 6.72 4.18 9.61
C TYR A 226 5.47 4.45 8.78
N MET A 227 4.87 5.62 8.98
CA MET A 227 3.60 6.00 8.37
C MET A 227 3.77 6.58 6.96
N ASN A 228 2.79 6.35 6.08
CA ASN A 228 2.87 6.78 4.66
C ASN A 228 2.83 8.30 4.47
N ILE A 229 2.10 9.02 5.32
CA ILE A 229 1.81 10.44 5.11
C ILE A 229 3.03 11.35 5.30
N ASP A 230 3.95 10.98 6.18
CA ASP A 230 5.08 11.82 6.58
C ASP A 230 6.41 11.06 6.72
N ALA A 231 6.40 9.77 6.44
CA ALA A 231 7.54 8.88 6.55
C ALA A 231 8.21 8.84 7.94
N ASN A 232 7.44 9.09 9.00
CA ASN A 232 7.88 9.05 10.39
C ASN A 232 7.28 7.87 11.16
N ILE A 233 7.88 7.53 12.30
CA ILE A 233 7.41 6.45 13.18
C ILE A 233 5.98 6.76 13.66
N ALA A 234 5.17 5.70 13.72
CA ALA A 234 3.82 5.74 14.26
C ALA A 234 3.84 6.05 15.76
N GLU A 235 3.06 7.04 16.18
CA GLU A 235 2.83 7.40 17.56
C GLU A 235 1.35 7.23 17.88
N LEU A 236 0.99 6.50 18.94
CA LEU A 236 -0.40 6.16 19.28
C LEU A 236 -1.34 7.36 19.27
N SER A 237 -0.84 8.52 19.72
CA SER A 237 -1.61 9.77 19.79
C SER A 237 -2.02 10.33 18.43
N THR A 238 -1.33 9.97 17.35
CA THR A 238 -1.52 10.57 16.01
C THR A 238 -1.90 9.56 14.93
N ILE A 239 -1.81 8.24 15.21
CA ILE A 239 -2.07 7.19 14.20
C ILE A 239 -3.44 7.35 13.56
N LYS A 240 -4.50 7.56 14.34
CA LYS A 240 -5.88 7.66 13.82
C LYS A 240 -6.00 8.80 12.81
N GLU A 241 -5.53 9.99 13.16
CA GLU A 241 -5.52 11.15 12.29
C GLU A 241 -4.68 10.91 11.02
N ARG A 242 -3.50 10.29 11.18
CA ARG A 242 -2.58 10.01 10.06
C ARG A 242 -3.17 8.98 9.09
N LEU A 243 -3.86 7.94 9.58
CA LEU A 243 -4.55 6.97 8.73
C LEU A 243 -5.72 7.57 7.96
N VAL A 244 -6.49 8.46 8.57
CA VAL A 244 -7.57 9.20 7.89
C VAL A 244 -6.98 10.12 6.81
N ASN A 245 -5.92 10.84 7.14
CA ASN A 245 -5.26 11.74 6.18
C ASN A 245 -4.49 11.01 5.07
N GLN A 246 -4.06 9.76 5.27
CA GLN A 246 -3.43 8.94 4.23
C GLN A 246 -4.33 8.76 2.99
N ILE A 247 -5.65 8.82 3.15
CA ILE A 247 -6.63 8.52 2.08
C ILE A 247 -6.46 9.46 0.89
N ASP A 248 -6.35 10.76 1.15
CA ASP A 248 -6.31 11.82 0.13
C ASP A 248 -4.96 12.54 0.01
N ASN A 249 -3.94 12.04 0.69
CA ASN A 249 -2.57 12.57 0.63
C ASN A 249 -1.59 11.56 0.03
N SER A 250 -0.45 12.06 -0.41
CA SER A 250 0.60 11.26 -1.04
C SER A 250 1.14 10.15 -0.14
N VAL A 251 1.40 8.99 -0.72
CA VAL A 251 2.14 7.90 -0.09
C VAL A 251 3.64 8.17 -0.21
N MET A 252 4.31 8.44 0.92
CA MET A 252 5.72 8.82 0.99
C MET A 252 6.64 7.59 1.10
N PHE A 253 6.40 6.54 0.29
CA PHE A 253 7.10 5.25 0.43
C PHE A 253 8.61 5.37 0.21
N TYR A 254 9.05 6.16 -0.77
CA TYR A 254 10.47 6.44 -1.00
C TYR A 254 11.12 7.14 0.21
N ASN A 255 10.42 8.09 0.82
CA ASN A 255 10.91 8.78 2.00
C ASN A 255 11.01 7.85 3.21
N GLN A 256 10.06 6.90 3.37
CA GLN A 256 10.16 5.84 4.39
C GLN A 256 11.44 5.01 4.18
N ILE A 257 11.72 4.58 2.95
CA ILE A 257 12.94 3.81 2.63
C ILE A 257 14.19 4.60 3.05
N LEU A 258 14.28 5.87 2.68
CA LEU A 258 15.43 6.73 3.00
C LEU A 258 15.60 6.97 4.50
N ASN A 259 14.50 7.26 5.21
CA ASN A 259 14.52 7.48 6.65
C ASN A 259 14.94 6.22 7.41
N ILE A 260 14.39 5.07 7.05
CA ILE A 260 14.74 3.79 7.66
C ILE A 260 16.22 3.44 7.40
N GLU A 261 16.69 3.61 6.16
CA GLU A 261 18.10 3.35 5.83
C GLU A 261 19.03 4.23 6.66
N LYS A 262 18.69 5.50 6.83
CA LYS A 262 19.49 6.46 7.58
C LYS A 262 19.48 6.21 9.09
N LEU A 263 18.32 5.91 9.66
CA LEU A 263 18.09 5.86 11.10
C LEU A 263 18.25 4.47 11.69
N GLU A 264 17.81 3.45 10.97
CA GLU A 264 17.73 2.07 11.46
C GLU A 264 18.85 1.16 10.91
N GLN A 265 19.43 1.50 9.76
CA GLN A 265 20.53 0.79 9.10
C GLN A 265 20.27 -0.73 9.00
N PRO A 266 19.15 -1.18 8.39
CA PRO A 266 18.79 -2.58 8.36
C PRO A 266 19.79 -3.41 7.54
N GLU A 267 19.95 -4.68 7.94
CA GLU A 267 20.78 -5.66 7.19
C GLU A 267 20.05 -6.18 5.96
N SER A 268 18.71 -6.30 6.03
CA SER A 268 17.87 -6.88 4.97
C SER A 268 16.45 -6.31 4.97
N TRP A 269 15.82 -6.40 3.80
CA TRP A 269 14.46 -5.97 3.54
C TRP A 269 13.65 -7.15 3.01
N TYR A 270 12.44 -7.33 3.49
CA TYR A 270 11.56 -8.43 3.08
C TYR A 270 10.24 -7.89 2.55
N HIS A 271 9.97 -8.11 1.27
CA HIS A 271 8.61 -7.98 0.73
C HIS A 271 7.81 -9.18 1.19
N ILE A 272 6.68 -8.96 1.86
CA ILE A 272 5.84 -10.00 2.44
C ILE A 272 4.41 -9.80 1.96
N GLY A 273 3.91 -10.73 1.15
CA GLY A 273 2.59 -10.64 0.53
C GLY A 273 2.62 -10.86 -0.98
N PRO A 274 1.48 -10.73 -1.67
CA PRO A 274 1.38 -11.00 -3.10
C PRO A 274 2.26 -10.07 -3.95
N GLY A 275 2.78 -10.61 -5.05
CA GLY A 275 3.64 -9.87 -5.98
C GLY A 275 5.06 -9.65 -5.48
N ASN A 276 5.67 -8.53 -5.87
CA ASN A 276 7.05 -8.16 -5.52
C ASN A 276 7.32 -6.64 -5.61
N VAL A 277 6.28 -5.83 -5.65
CA VAL A 277 6.36 -4.39 -6.01
C VAL A 277 7.26 -3.62 -5.05
N THR A 278 7.09 -3.76 -3.73
CA THR A 278 7.89 -3.03 -2.74
C THR A 278 9.35 -3.47 -2.77
N ALA A 279 9.64 -4.73 -3.09
CA ALA A 279 11.00 -5.20 -3.29
C ALA A 279 11.68 -4.49 -4.47
N GLY A 280 10.94 -4.28 -5.57
CA GLY A 280 11.42 -3.52 -6.72
C GLY A 280 11.72 -2.06 -6.37
N MET A 281 10.87 -1.41 -5.57
CA MET A 281 11.05 -0.04 -5.11
C MET A 281 12.32 0.11 -4.25
N VAL A 282 12.53 -0.79 -3.29
CA VAL A 282 13.75 -0.76 -2.45
C VAL A 282 15.00 -0.98 -3.28
N LYS A 283 15.02 -1.98 -4.19
CA LYS A 283 16.19 -2.24 -5.06
C LYS A 283 16.58 -1.05 -5.94
N LYS A 284 15.61 -0.26 -6.39
CA LYS A 284 15.86 0.97 -7.16
C LYS A 284 16.32 2.14 -6.28
N SER A 285 15.91 2.16 -5.02
CA SER A 285 16.26 3.22 -4.07
C SER A 285 17.61 2.96 -3.39
N ILE A 286 17.91 1.68 -3.07
CA ILE A 286 19.10 1.28 -2.30
C ILE A 286 19.69 0.01 -2.93
N SER A 287 20.50 0.16 -3.97
CA SER A 287 21.03 -0.95 -4.78
C SER A 287 21.94 -1.93 -4.03
N SER A 288 22.48 -1.54 -2.88
CA SER A 288 23.46 -2.35 -2.10
C SER A 288 22.83 -3.30 -1.08
N LYS A 289 21.49 -3.28 -0.91
CA LYS A 289 20.81 -4.03 0.16
C LYS A 289 20.29 -5.38 -0.31
N SER A 290 20.29 -6.33 0.63
CA SER A 290 19.60 -7.61 0.45
C SER A 290 18.10 -7.40 0.52
N VAL A 291 17.38 -7.74 -0.55
CA VAL A 291 15.92 -7.67 -0.62
C VAL A 291 15.39 -9.03 -1.00
N LYS A 292 14.62 -9.63 -0.09
CA LYS A 292 13.96 -10.93 -0.28
C LYS A 292 12.47 -10.75 -0.52
N VAL A 293 11.84 -11.77 -1.12
CA VAL A 293 10.41 -11.76 -1.44
C VAL A 293 9.78 -13.02 -0.85
N VAL A 294 8.74 -12.84 -0.03
CA VAL A 294 7.91 -13.91 0.51
C VAL A 294 6.49 -13.70 0.03
N ASN A 295 6.12 -14.40 -1.03
CA ASN A 295 4.81 -14.32 -1.68
C ASN A 295 4.15 -15.71 -1.90
N SER A 296 4.74 -16.74 -1.32
CA SER A 296 4.24 -18.11 -1.23
C SER A 296 4.88 -18.82 -0.05
N LEU A 297 4.31 -19.92 0.43
CA LEU A 297 4.92 -20.76 1.48
C LEU A 297 6.26 -21.33 1.01
N ASP A 298 6.40 -21.67 -0.27
CA ASP A 298 7.67 -22.18 -0.82
C ASP A 298 8.79 -21.13 -0.72
N SER A 299 8.50 -19.84 -0.91
CA SER A 299 9.47 -18.75 -0.82
C SER A 299 10.01 -18.52 0.59
N LEU A 300 9.36 -19.08 1.62
CA LEU A 300 9.91 -19.11 2.99
C LEU A 300 11.23 -19.89 3.07
N ASN A 301 11.47 -20.85 2.17
CA ASN A 301 12.71 -21.63 2.19
C ASN A 301 13.96 -20.81 1.84
N ASP A 302 13.76 -19.62 1.23
CA ASP A 302 14.83 -18.72 0.80
C ASP A 302 15.24 -17.69 1.89
N ILE A 303 14.62 -17.75 3.08
CA ILE A 303 14.83 -16.80 4.18
C ILE A 303 15.32 -17.44 5.47
#